data_6858730bf8f6a22b3389de25ff944c56
#
_entry.id   6858730bf8f6a22b3389de25ff944c56
#
_cell.length_a   1.000
_cell.length_b   1.000
_cell.length_c   1.000
_cell.angle_alpha   90.00
_cell.angle_beta   90.00
_cell.angle_gamma   90.00
#
_symmetry.space_group_name_H-M   'P 1'
#
loop_
_entity.id
_entity.type
_entity.pdbx_description
1 polymer ?
#
loop_
_entity_poly.entity_id
_entity_poly.type
_entity_poly.pdbx_seq_one_letter_code
_entity_poly.pdbx_strand_id
1 'polypeptide(L)'
;RSKIILNKIATGAAHEQSNEQYFRSAGELRDKLRPLFDPERWDVDELFRRMCRNTVVIAQGAEAAYRTDAVFMPRYDMTPDEKAKYGDTHTMFLSLLEEGFSRLVPAEKEAEYRERLDKEIYILESTDNIDYLLVQYDTVNWARRNGILVGCGRGSAGGCLALYLLGITLIDPVKYGLLFERFLLPERAGLYAACTTRIVGRIDSKDSYRIGLENSREILLDRDARLVVRRGDEQIEVYADELREGDD
;
A
#
# COMPACT_ATOMS: atom_id res chain seq x y z
N ARG A 1 -5.32 -17.01 -16.72
CA ARG A 1 -4.56 -16.55 -17.90
C ARG A 1 -4.35 -15.03 -17.89
N SER A 2 -5.39 -14.22 -17.67
CA SER A 2 -5.29 -12.73 -17.67
C SER A 2 -4.27 -12.19 -16.68
N LYS A 3 -4.20 -12.73 -15.45
CA LYS A 3 -3.23 -12.31 -14.42
C LYS A 3 -1.77 -12.59 -14.83
N ILE A 4 -1.52 -13.70 -15.53
CA ILE A 4 -0.18 -14.03 -16.05
C ILE A 4 0.25 -13.01 -17.11
N ILE A 5 -0.68 -12.62 -17.98
CA ILE A 5 -0.43 -11.61 -19.03
C ILE A 5 -0.16 -10.26 -18.38
N LEU A 6 -0.97 -9.83 -17.42
CA LEU A 6 -0.77 -8.58 -16.69
C LEU A 6 0.57 -8.55 -15.94
N ASN A 7 0.93 -9.64 -15.26
CA ASN A 7 2.23 -9.74 -14.62
C ASN A 7 3.38 -9.66 -15.62
N LYS A 8 3.25 -10.33 -16.78
CA LYS A 8 4.27 -10.27 -17.82
C LYS A 8 4.43 -8.87 -18.41
N ILE A 9 3.33 -8.13 -18.56
CA ILE A 9 3.34 -6.74 -19.02
C ILE A 9 4.01 -5.84 -17.96
N ALA A 10 3.65 -6.03 -16.69
CA ALA A 10 4.13 -5.17 -15.61
C ALA A 10 5.59 -5.41 -15.19
N THR A 11 6.09 -6.65 -15.31
CA THR A 11 7.41 -7.02 -14.77
C THR A 11 8.38 -7.57 -15.81
N GLY A 12 7.96 -7.68 -17.07
CA GLY A 12 8.77 -8.29 -18.13
C GLY A 12 9.01 -9.81 -17.98
N ALA A 13 8.64 -10.39 -16.83
CA ALA A 13 8.82 -11.81 -16.51
C ALA A 13 7.47 -12.49 -16.29
N ALA A 14 7.30 -13.68 -16.88
CA ALA A 14 6.16 -14.52 -16.58
C ALA A 14 6.38 -15.19 -15.22
N HIS A 15 5.66 -14.73 -14.20
CA HIS A 15 5.56 -15.49 -12.97
C HIS A 15 4.47 -16.55 -13.16
N GLU A 16 4.87 -17.80 -13.33
CA GLU A 16 3.92 -18.91 -13.41
C GLU A 16 3.28 -19.10 -12.03
N GLN A 17 2.01 -18.71 -11.94
CA GLN A 17 1.18 -19.02 -10.78
C GLN A 17 0.42 -20.32 -11.06
N SER A 18 0.30 -21.14 -10.02
CA SER A 18 -0.56 -22.32 -10.06
C SER A 18 -1.99 -21.93 -10.47
N ASN A 19 -2.60 -22.71 -11.34
CA ASN A 19 -4.02 -22.58 -11.68
C ASN A 19 -4.95 -22.98 -10.53
N GLU A 20 -4.38 -23.43 -9.41
CA GLU A 20 -5.08 -23.88 -8.21
C GLU A 20 -5.52 -22.73 -7.27
N GLN A 21 -5.22 -21.48 -7.62
CA GLN A 21 -5.58 -20.28 -6.83
C GLN A 21 -6.97 -19.75 -7.22
N TYR A 22 -8.00 -20.50 -6.90
CA TYR A 22 -9.40 -20.11 -7.12
C TYR A 22 -10.26 -20.48 -5.90
N PHE A 23 -11.45 -19.91 -5.84
CA PHE A 23 -12.43 -20.27 -4.82
C PHE A 23 -12.95 -21.70 -5.10
N ARG A 24 -12.73 -22.60 -4.15
CA ARG A 24 -13.15 -23.99 -4.22
C ARG A 24 -14.43 -24.20 -3.44
N SER A 25 -15.27 -25.10 -3.93
CA SER A 25 -16.33 -25.67 -3.12
C SER A 25 -15.75 -26.53 -1.98
N ALA A 26 -16.53 -26.75 -0.93
CA ALA A 26 -16.15 -27.61 0.18
C ALA A 26 -15.77 -29.02 -0.29
N GLY A 27 -16.48 -29.56 -1.27
CA GLY A 27 -16.20 -30.87 -1.87
C GLY A 27 -14.83 -30.90 -2.56
N GLU A 28 -14.56 -29.95 -3.43
CA GLU A 28 -13.27 -29.83 -4.13
C GLU A 28 -12.10 -29.67 -3.16
N LEU A 29 -12.28 -28.86 -2.10
CA LEU A 29 -11.24 -28.65 -1.10
C LEU A 29 -10.97 -29.95 -0.32
N ARG A 30 -12.03 -30.65 0.12
CA ARG A 30 -11.92 -31.95 0.80
C ARG A 30 -11.19 -32.99 -0.07
N ASP A 31 -11.55 -33.08 -1.35
CA ASP A 31 -10.97 -34.07 -2.26
C ASP A 31 -9.48 -33.74 -2.54
N LYS A 32 -9.09 -32.48 -2.58
CA LYS A 32 -7.70 -32.04 -2.67
C LYS A 32 -6.89 -32.32 -1.40
N LEU A 33 -7.51 -32.25 -0.24
CA LEU A 33 -6.86 -32.56 1.05
C LEU A 33 -6.73 -34.04 1.31
N ARG A 34 -7.65 -34.88 0.77
CA ARG A 34 -7.70 -36.34 1.01
C ARG A 34 -6.34 -37.04 0.81
N PRO A 35 -5.59 -36.81 -0.29
CA PRO A 35 -4.31 -37.48 -0.51
C PRO A 35 -3.19 -37.06 0.46
N LEU A 36 -3.39 -35.98 1.22
CA LEU A 36 -2.37 -35.48 2.18
C LEU A 36 -2.43 -36.19 3.53
N PHE A 37 -3.46 -36.98 3.78
CA PHE A 37 -3.68 -37.68 5.04
C PHE A 37 -3.67 -39.20 4.85
N ASP A 38 -3.00 -39.88 5.76
CA ASP A 38 -3.00 -41.31 5.80
C ASP A 38 -4.40 -41.83 6.24
N PRO A 39 -5.12 -42.57 5.37
CA PRO A 39 -6.47 -43.04 5.67
C PRO A 39 -6.55 -44.07 6.77
N GLU A 40 -5.43 -44.75 7.10
CA GLU A 40 -5.38 -45.69 8.22
C GLU A 40 -5.31 -44.96 9.58
N ARG A 41 -4.82 -43.73 9.59
CA ARG A 41 -4.68 -42.91 10.80
C ARG A 41 -5.78 -41.86 10.96
N TRP A 42 -6.41 -41.44 9.88
CA TRP A 42 -7.32 -40.30 9.86
C TRP A 42 -8.59 -40.60 9.08
N ASP A 43 -9.75 -40.43 9.70
CA ASP A 43 -10.99 -40.23 8.96
C ASP A 43 -10.98 -38.81 8.36
N VAL A 44 -10.69 -38.74 7.07
CA VAL A 44 -10.51 -37.46 6.36
C VAL A 44 -11.81 -36.65 6.33
N ASP A 45 -12.97 -37.32 6.25
CA ASP A 45 -14.26 -36.64 6.21
C ASP A 45 -14.60 -36.03 7.58
N GLU A 46 -14.30 -36.71 8.66
CA GLU A 46 -14.47 -36.18 10.03
C GLU A 46 -13.46 -35.07 10.31
N LEU A 47 -12.20 -35.26 9.91
CA LEU A 47 -11.16 -34.23 10.04
C LEU A 47 -11.54 -32.97 9.30
N PHE A 48 -12.01 -33.09 8.06
CA PHE A 48 -12.44 -31.95 7.25
C PHE A 48 -13.62 -31.21 7.90
N ARG A 49 -14.64 -31.94 8.35
CA ARG A 49 -15.79 -31.35 9.05
C ARG A 49 -15.35 -30.59 10.31
N ARG A 50 -14.41 -31.14 11.07
CA ARG A 50 -13.85 -30.50 12.26
C ARG A 50 -13.05 -29.23 11.90
N MET A 51 -12.23 -29.28 10.84
CA MET A 51 -11.51 -28.10 10.34
C MET A 51 -12.47 -26.97 9.96
N CYS A 52 -13.51 -27.26 9.17
CA CYS A 52 -14.52 -26.29 8.80
C CYS A 52 -15.27 -25.73 10.03
N ARG A 53 -15.65 -26.59 11.00
CA ARG A 53 -16.28 -26.14 12.25
C ARG A 53 -15.37 -25.19 13.03
N ASN A 54 -14.07 -25.51 13.12
CA ASN A 54 -13.12 -24.68 13.84
C ASN A 54 -12.97 -23.28 13.22
N THR A 55 -13.05 -23.13 11.89
CA THR A 55 -13.05 -21.80 11.26
C THR A 55 -14.26 -20.97 11.69
N VAL A 56 -15.43 -21.59 11.79
CA VAL A 56 -16.66 -20.92 12.28
C VAL A 56 -16.52 -20.55 13.77
N VAL A 57 -15.98 -21.45 14.60
CA VAL A 57 -15.76 -21.17 16.03
C VAL A 57 -14.81 -20.00 16.22
N ILE A 58 -13.72 -19.92 15.44
CA ILE A 58 -12.78 -18.79 15.46
C ILE A 58 -13.49 -17.50 15.04
N ALA A 59 -14.26 -17.55 13.96
CA ALA A 59 -15.00 -16.38 13.46
C ALA A 59 -16.03 -15.87 14.48
N GLN A 60 -16.74 -16.79 15.15
CA GLN A 60 -17.73 -16.44 16.18
C GLN A 60 -17.09 -15.90 17.46
N GLY A 61 -15.88 -16.36 17.79
CA GLY A 61 -15.12 -15.87 18.94
C GLY A 61 -14.31 -14.59 18.65
N ALA A 62 -14.29 -14.11 17.42
CA ALA A 62 -13.59 -12.89 17.06
C ALA A 62 -14.47 -11.66 17.37
N GLU A 63 -14.17 -10.98 18.47
CA GLU A 63 -14.88 -9.78 18.93
C GLU A 63 -14.13 -8.49 18.58
N ALA A 64 -13.01 -8.60 17.83
CA ALA A 64 -12.20 -7.45 17.46
C ALA A 64 -12.96 -6.55 16.49
N ALA A 65 -13.17 -5.31 16.89
CA ALA A 65 -13.69 -4.25 16.05
C ALA A 65 -12.59 -3.24 15.73
N TYR A 66 -12.47 -2.89 14.45
CA TYR A 66 -11.55 -1.83 14.03
C TYR A 66 -12.27 -0.48 14.10
N ARG A 67 -11.53 0.52 14.59
CA ARG A 67 -11.94 1.89 14.37
C ARG A 67 -11.66 2.26 12.92
N THR A 68 -12.70 2.60 12.18
CA THR A 68 -12.63 3.00 10.77
C THR A 68 -12.80 4.51 10.57
N ASP A 69 -13.06 5.23 11.67
CA ASP A 69 -13.32 6.66 11.74
C ASP A 69 -12.05 7.51 11.85
N ALA A 70 -10.89 6.88 11.99
CA ALA A 70 -9.63 7.61 12.12
C ALA A 70 -8.43 6.79 11.61
N VAL A 71 -7.48 7.47 11.03
CA VAL A 71 -6.16 6.94 10.69
C VAL A 71 -5.20 7.30 11.81
N PHE A 72 -4.55 6.29 12.39
CA PHE A 72 -3.58 6.47 13.46
C PHE A 72 -2.17 6.29 12.88
N MET A 73 -1.58 7.38 12.43
CA MET A 73 -0.18 7.39 12.03
C MET A 73 0.70 7.60 13.26
N PRO A 74 1.83 6.87 13.39
CA PRO A 74 2.78 7.12 14.45
C PRO A 74 3.36 8.53 14.32
N ARG A 75 3.65 9.16 15.46
CA ARG A 75 4.40 10.42 15.53
C ARG A 75 5.79 10.13 16.06
N TYR A 76 6.79 10.78 15.47
CA TYR A 76 8.16 10.67 15.93
C TYR A 76 8.38 11.68 17.08
N ASP A 77 8.76 11.15 18.24
CA ASP A 77 9.05 11.98 19.40
C ASP A 77 10.56 12.29 19.44
N MET A 78 10.91 13.49 19.00
CA MET A 78 12.29 13.96 18.91
C MET A 78 12.92 14.06 20.30
N THR A 79 14.13 13.58 20.45
CA THR A 79 14.96 13.81 21.62
C THR A 79 15.25 15.32 21.79
N PRO A 80 15.61 15.78 23.01
CA PRO A 80 15.99 17.18 23.21
C PRO A 80 17.13 17.65 22.31
N ASP A 81 18.12 16.81 22.05
CA ASP A 81 19.26 17.11 21.17
C ASP A 81 18.84 17.24 19.70
N GLU A 82 17.99 16.33 19.21
CA GLU A 82 17.42 16.41 17.87
C GLU A 82 16.56 17.67 17.70
N LYS A 83 15.74 17.98 18.70
CA LYS A 83 14.93 19.19 18.70
C LYS A 83 15.76 20.47 18.69
N ALA A 84 16.87 20.48 19.42
CA ALA A 84 17.80 21.59 19.42
C ALA A 84 18.54 21.75 18.08
N LYS A 85 18.85 20.61 17.42
CA LYS A 85 19.58 20.59 16.13
C LYS A 85 18.68 20.92 14.93
N TYR A 86 17.47 20.36 14.89
CA TYR A 86 16.62 20.37 13.69
C TYR A 86 15.35 21.21 13.84
N GLY A 87 14.87 21.46 15.05
CA GLY A 87 13.64 22.20 15.34
C GLY A 87 12.38 21.33 15.24
N ASP A 88 12.14 20.69 14.13
CA ASP A 88 10.97 19.84 13.86
C ASP A 88 11.32 18.59 13.05
N THR A 89 10.38 17.64 12.98
CA THR A 89 10.56 16.34 12.30
C THR A 89 10.72 16.49 10.80
N HIS A 90 10.06 17.44 10.18
CA HIS A 90 10.17 17.68 8.74
C HIS A 90 11.58 18.18 8.37
N THR A 91 12.08 19.19 9.10
CA THR A 91 13.45 19.70 8.91
C THR A 91 14.49 18.62 9.18
N MET A 92 14.27 17.79 10.21
CA MET A 92 15.12 16.63 10.49
C MET A 92 15.15 15.66 9.33
N PHE A 93 13.99 15.29 8.81
CA PHE A 93 13.86 14.36 7.69
C PHE A 93 14.63 14.83 6.44
N LEU A 94 14.40 16.08 6.02
CA LEU A 94 15.08 16.66 4.88
C LEU A 94 16.61 16.74 5.08
N SER A 95 17.05 17.14 6.29
CA SER A 95 18.47 17.19 6.62
C SER A 95 19.15 15.83 6.54
N LEU A 96 18.51 14.78 7.06
CA LEU A 96 19.00 13.41 6.97
C LEU A 96 19.04 12.88 5.53
N LEU A 97 18.08 13.26 4.70
CA LEU A 97 18.10 12.93 3.26
C LEU A 97 19.28 13.59 2.56
N GLU A 98 19.56 14.87 2.82
CA GLU A 98 20.70 15.57 2.24
C GLU A 98 22.05 15.00 2.71
N GLU A 99 22.17 14.63 3.99
CA GLU A 99 23.34 13.92 4.51
C GLU A 99 23.54 12.57 3.78
N GLY A 100 22.47 11.82 3.58
CA GLY A 100 22.46 10.57 2.83
C GLY A 100 22.78 10.75 1.35
N PHE A 101 22.22 11.76 0.73
CA PHE A 101 22.41 12.12 -0.66
C PHE A 101 23.90 12.41 -0.95
N SER A 102 24.48 13.31 -0.17
CA SER A 102 25.91 13.70 -0.30
C SER A 102 26.85 12.52 -0.09
N ARG A 103 26.46 11.55 0.71
CA ARG A 103 27.29 10.36 1.00
C ARG A 103 27.20 9.24 -0.03
N LEU A 104 25.99 9.02 -0.60
CA LEU A 104 25.67 7.80 -1.34
C LEU A 104 25.47 8.03 -2.84
N VAL A 105 25.19 9.24 -3.27
CA VAL A 105 24.89 9.52 -4.68
C VAL A 105 26.16 9.88 -5.44
N PRO A 106 26.45 9.18 -6.56
CA PRO A 106 27.57 9.54 -7.44
C PRO A 106 27.37 10.91 -8.07
N ALA A 107 28.42 11.74 -8.09
CA ALA A 107 28.36 13.11 -8.60
C ALA A 107 27.87 13.18 -10.06
N GLU A 108 28.27 12.20 -10.88
CA GLU A 108 27.85 12.12 -12.30
C GLU A 108 26.36 11.80 -12.50
N LYS A 109 25.65 11.37 -11.44
CA LYS A 109 24.24 11.01 -11.48
C LYS A 109 23.35 11.91 -10.58
N GLU A 110 23.91 12.97 -10.06
CA GLU A 110 23.24 13.86 -9.12
C GLU A 110 21.86 14.33 -9.63
N ALA A 111 21.77 14.75 -10.87
CA ALA A 111 20.53 15.25 -11.46
C ALA A 111 19.43 14.18 -11.52
N GLU A 112 19.77 12.94 -11.91
CA GLU A 112 18.84 11.80 -11.98
C GLU A 112 18.29 11.45 -10.59
N TYR A 113 19.18 11.39 -9.60
CA TYR A 113 18.79 11.06 -8.23
C TYR A 113 17.97 12.19 -7.58
N ARG A 114 18.30 13.45 -7.88
CA ARG A 114 17.58 14.61 -7.36
C ARG A 114 16.14 14.64 -7.88
N GLU A 115 15.95 14.51 -9.19
CA GLU A 115 14.61 14.46 -9.78
C GLU A 115 13.76 13.33 -9.15
N ARG A 116 14.34 12.18 -8.92
CA ARG A 116 13.67 11.04 -8.29
C ARG A 116 13.34 11.34 -6.83
N LEU A 117 14.28 11.90 -6.07
CA LEU A 117 14.10 12.22 -4.66
C LEU A 117 13.01 13.26 -4.45
N ASP A 118 12.97 14.31 -5.27
CA ASP A 118 11.96 15.37 -5.18
C ASP A 118 10.54 14.82 -5.37
N LYS A 119 10.35 13.90 -6.31
CA LYS A 119 9.07 13.19 -6.50
C LYS A 119 8.68 12.36 -5.28
N GLU A 120 9.64 11.64 -4.70
CA GLU A 120 9.39 10.81 -3.52
C GLU A 120 9.06 11.65 -2.30
N ILE A 121 9.80 12.75 -2.05
CA ILE A 121 9.54 13.69 -0.95
C ILE A 121 8.11 14.23 -1.06
N TYR A 122 7.72 14.73 -2.23
CA TYR A 122 6.37 15.25 -2.45
C TYR A 122 5.27 14.23 -2.08
N ILE A 123 5.45 12.96 -2.47
CA ILE A 123 4.47 11.91 -2.14
C ILE A 123 4.50 11.57 -0.64
N LEU A 124 5.69 11.48 -0.04
CA LEU A 124 5.84 11.17 1.39
C LEU A 124 5.24 12.26 2.28
N GLU A 125 5.40 13.53 1.91
CA GLU A 125 4.80 14.68 2.58
C GLU A 125 3.28 14.66 2.45
N SER A 126 2.78 14.54 1.22
CA SER A 126 1.34 14.55 0.94
C SER A 126 0.59 13.38 1.59
N THR A 127 1.31 12.31 1.95
CA THR A 127 0.75 11.10 2.57
C THR A 127 1.00 10.98 4.09
N ASP A 128 1.50 12.04 4.74
CA ASP A 128 1.81 12.10 6.18
C ASP A 128 2.70 10.94 6.67
N ASN A 129 3.69 10.52 5.85
CA ASN A 129 4.54 9.38 6.16
C ASN A 129 5.90 9.75 6.79
N ILE A 130 6.22 11.03 6.95
CA ILE A 130 7.54 11.47 7.44
C ILE A 130 7.84 10.90 8.83
N ASP A 131 6.94 11.11 9.78
CA ASP A 131 7.14 10.63 11.15
C ASP A 131 7.27 9.11 11.22
N TYR A 132 6.48 8.38 10.41
CA TYR A 132 6.61 6.93 10.29
C TYR A 132 8.01 6.52 9.82
N LEU A 133 8.54 7.22 8.81
CA LEU A 133 9.89 6.93 8.30
C LEU A 133 10.98 7.28 9.31
N LEU A 134 10.82 8.33 10.10
CA LEU A 134 11.74 8.68 11.19
C LEU A 134 11.74 7.61 12.30
N VAL A 135 10.58 7.07 12.67
CA VAL A 135 10.50 5.91 13.58
C VAL A 135 11.26 4.71 13.04
N GLN A 136 11.14 4.42 11.74
CA GLN A 136 11.89 3.33 11.11
C GLN A 136 13.39 3.64 11.06
N TYR A 137 13.75 4.88 10.73
CA TYR A 137 15.15 5.35 10.74
C TYR A 137 15.81 5.14 12.10
N ASP A 138 15.16 5.60 13.17
CA ASP A 138 15.72 5.45 14.53
C ASP A 138 15.84 3.97 14.91
N THR A 139 14.79 3.18 14.69
CA THR A 139 14.78 1.73 14.99
C THR A 139 15.93 0.99 14.30
N VAL A 140 16.09 1.20 12.99
CA VAL A 140 17.12 0.51 12.18
C VAL A 140 18.52 0.96 12.57
N ASN A 141 18.72 2.26 12.77
CA ASN A 141 20.02 2.79 13.13
C ASN A 141 20.40 2.44 14.58
N TRP A 142 19.42 2.39 15.49
CA TRP A 142 19.64 1.89 16.83
C TRP A 142 20.10 0.43 16.82
N ALA A 143 19.42 -0.43 16.05
CA ALA A 143 19.79 -1.84 15.92
C ALA A 143 21.24 -1.98 15.41
N ARG A 144 21.62 -1.24 14.36
CA ARG A 144 22.98 -1.29 13.81
C ARG A 144 24.02 -0.79 14.79
N ARG A 145 23.76 0.31 15.51
CA ARG A 145 24.66 0.84 16.54
C ARG A 145 24.88 -0.14 17.71
N ASN A 146 23.91 -1.01 17.97
CA ASN A 146 23.99 -2.06 18.98
C ASN A 146 24.45 -3.42 18.46
N GLY A 147 25.03 -3.48 17.24
CA GLY A 147 25.57 -4.71 16.67
C GLY A 147 24.53 -5.72 16.23
N ILE A 148 23.25 -5.33 16.15
CA ILE A 148 22.18 -6.20 15.68
C ILE A 148 22.18 -6.20 14.15
N LEU A 149 22.24 -7.38 13.55
CA LEU A 149 22.21 -7.52 12.10
C LEU A 149 20.83 -7.11 11.55
N VAL A 150 20.87 -6.18 10.60
CA VAL A 150 19.69 -5.73 9.85
C VAL A 150 19.87 -6.10 8.39
N GLY A 151 18.86 -6.76 7.81
CA GLY A 151 18.86 -7.11 6.39
C GLY A 151 18.90 -5.89 5.46
N CYS A 152 19.22 -6.12 4.18
CA CYS A 152 19.35 -5.06 3.18
C CYS A 152 18.04 -4.38 2.79
N GLY A 153 16.90 -4.92 3.18
CA GLY A 153 15.57 -4.39 2.88
C GLY A 153 14.54 -5.49 2.79
N ARG A 154 13.25 -5.12 2.80
CA ARG A 154 12.14 -6.06 2.74
C ARG A 154 11.02 -5.51 1.85
N GLY A 155 10.45 -6.38 1.02
CA GLY A 155 9.27 -6.07 0.21
C GLY A 155 9.50 -4.93 -0.77
N SER A 156 8.52 -4.06 -0.92
CA SER A 156 8.55 -2.92 -1.83
C SER A 156 9.41 -1.74 -1.34
N ALA A 157 9.82 -1.73 -0.07
CA ALA A 157 10.66 -0.67 0.49
C ALA A 157 11.99 -0.48 -0.24
N GLY A 158 12.50 -1.55 -0.88
CA GLY A 158 13.69 -1.46 -1.74
C GLY A 158 13.52 -0.57 -2.98
N GLY A 159 12.29 -0.18 -3.33
CA GLY A 159 12.01 0.76 -4.44
C GLY A 159 12.01 2.23 -4.05
N CYS A 160 12.22 2.57 -2.78
CA CYS A 160 12.20 3.94 -2.28
C CYS A 160 13.62 4.48 -2.07
N LEU A 161 13.95 5.58 -2.76
CA LEU A 161 15.25 6.24 -2.68
C LEU A 161 15.43 6.93 -1.31
N ALA A 162 14.39 7.55 -0.79
CA ALA A 162 14.45 8.17 0.53
C ALA A 162 14.84 7.15 1.63
N LEU A 163 14.31 5.92 1.59
CA LEU A 163 14.69 4.87 2.53
C LEU A 163 16.15 4.41 2.37
N TYR A 164 16.67 4.41 1.15
CA TYR A 164 18.06 4.12 0.88
C TYR A 164 18.98 5.21 1.43
N LEU A 165 18.66 6.48 1.20
CA LEU A 165 19.43 7.61 1.70
C LEU A 165 19.42 7.70 3.24
N LEU A 166 18.31 7.40 3.89
CA LEU A 166 18.20 7.26 5.33
C LEU A 166 18.94 6.03 5.90
N GLY A 167 19.43 5.14 5.02
CA GLY A 167 20.07 3.89 5.45
C GLY A 167 19.10 2.85 6.01
N ILE A 168 17.79 3.01 5.84
CA ILE A 168 16.79 2.01 6.24
C ILE A 168 16.91 0.77 5.34
N THR A 169 17.08 0.98 4.03
CA THR A 169 17.44 -0.06 3.07
C THR A 169 18.88 0.10 2.60
N LEU A 170 19.46 -0.98 2.07
CA LEU A 170 20.83 -0.99 1.52
C LEU A 170 20.82 -1.24 0.01
N ILE A 171 19.65 -1.18 -0.61
CA ILE A 171 19.46 -1.39 -2.05
C ILE A 171 19.24 -0.03 -2.69
N ASP A 172 20.09 0.32 -3.65
CA ASP A 172 19.95 1.53 -4.44
C ASP A 172 18.87 1.36 -5.52
N PRO A 173 17.69 2.00 -5.38
CA PRO A 173 16.58 1.76 -6.30
C PRO A 173 16.82 2.35 -7.69
N VAL A 174 17.59 3.43 -7.81
CA VAL A 174 17.88 4.05 -9.10
C VAL A 174 18.83 3.16 -9.89
N LYS A 175 19.90 2.66 -9.25
CA LYS A 175 20.86 1.75 -9.87
C LYS A 175 20.21 0.48 -10.42
N TYR A 176 19.21 -0.04 -9.74
CA TYR A 176 18.52 -1.29 -10.14
C TYR A 176 17.19 -1.05 -10.87
N GLY A 177 16.84 0.19 -11.20
CA GLY A 177 15.62 0.52 -11.92
C GLY A 177 14.33 0.12 -11.18
N LEU A 178 14.35 0.20 -9.84
CA LEU A 178 13.20 -0.16 -9.01
C LEU A 178 12.21 1.01 -8.93
N LEU A 179 10.91 0.68 -9.02
CA LEU A 179 9.84 1.66 -9.07
C LEU A 179 9.37 2.03 -7.66
N PHE A 180 9.29 3.34 -7.38
CA PHE A 180 8.74 3.88 -6.13
C PHE A 180 7.25 3.59 -5.98
N GLU A 181 6.52 3.57 -7.08
CA GLU A 181 5.09 3.32 -7.15
C GLU A 181 4.71 1.92 -6.62
N ARG A 182 5.67 1.01 -6.50
CA ARG A 182 5.48 -0.27 -5.82
C ARG A 182 5.52 -0.15 -4.29
N PHE A 183 6.18 0.87 -3.78
CA PHE A 183 6.28 1.14 -2.35
C PHE A 183 5.09 1.96 -1.86
N LEU A 184 4.86 3.13 -2.47
CA LEU A 184 3.80 4.03 -2.07
C LEU A 184 3.15 4.66 -3.30
N LEU A 185 1.83 4.62 -3.33
CA LEU A 185 1.00 5.37 -4.26
C LEU A 185 0.04 6.22 -3.44
N PRO A 186 -0.19 7.49 -3.78
CA PRO A 186 -1.17 8.34 -3.11
C PRO A 186 -2.54 7.67 -3.00
N GLU A 187 -2.98 7.01 -4.06
CA GLU A 187 -4.26 6.32 -4.13
C GLU A 187 -4.35 5.12 -3.16
N ARG A 188 -3.22 4.50 -2.83
CA ARG A 188 -3.17 3.39 -1.87
C ARG A 188 -3.02 3.84 -0.42
N ALA A 189 -2.56 5.05 -0.20
CA ALA A 189 -2.37 5.60 1.14
C ALA A 189 -3.68 6.12 1.76
N GLY A 190 -4.82 5.91 1.10
CA GLY A 190 -6.11 6.45 1.54
C GLY A 190 -6.19 7.97 1.39
N LEU A 191 -5.14 8.57 0.90
CA LEU A 191 -5.21 9.85 0.25
C LEU A 191 -5.86 9.60 -1.12
N TYR A 192 -7.13 9.37 -1.10
CA TYR A 192 -7.92 10.06 -2.07
C TYR A 192 -7.65 11.54 -1.75
N ALA A 193 -6.49 12.05 -2.19
CA ALA A 193 -6.48 13.42 -2.60
C ALA A 193 -7.77 13.48 -3.40
N ALA A 194 -8.71 14.23 -2.93
CA ALA A 194 -9.83 14.60 -3.74
C ALA A 194 -9.19 15.17 -5.01
N CYS A 195 -8.84 14.27 -5.95
CA CYS A 195 -8.72 14.69 -7.31
C CYS A 195 -10.12 15.20 -7.56
N THR A 196 -10.28 16.49 -7.36
CA THR A 196 -11.48 17.21 -7.70
C THR A 196 -11.62 17.04 -9.20
N THR A 197 -12.14 15.87 -9.55
CA THR A 197 -12.36 15.50 -10.93
C THR A 197 -13.85 15.61 -11.10
N ARG A 198 -14.25 16.66 -11.80
CA ARG A 198 -15.65 16.92 -12.06
C ARG A 198 -16.28 15.79 -12.86
N ILE A 199 -17.46 15.36 -12.45
CA ILE A 199 -18.26 14.40 -13.19
C ILE A 199 -18.83 15.10 -14.43
N VAL A 200 -18.51 14.54 -15.61
CA VAL A 200 -18.95 15.07 -16.92
C VAL A 200 -20.01 14.19 -17.58
N GLY A 201 -20.35 13.04 -17.00
CA GLY A 201 -21.39 12.20 -17.55
C GLY A 201 -21.61 10.92 -16.73
N ARG A 202 -22.81 10.37 -16.85
CA ARG A 202 -23.23 9.12 -16.23
C ARG A 202 -23.97 8.24 -17.25
N ILE A 203 -23.60 6.96 -17.30
CA ILE A 203 -24.30 5.95 -18.07
C ILE A 203 -24.83 4.89 -17.12
N ASP A 204 -26.14 4.73 -17.07
CA ASP A 204 -26.79 3.73 -16.25
C ASP A 204 -26.76 2.37 -16.93
N SER A 205 -26.42 1.33 -16.20
CA SER A 205 -26.59 -0.07 -16.59
C SER A 205 -27.43 -0.81 -15.55
N LYS A 206 -27.77 -2.07 -15.85
CA LYS A 206 -28.65 -2.84 -14.96
C LYS A 206 -28.09 -2.98 -13.55
N ASP A 207 -26.78 -3.17 -13.41
CA ASP A 207 -26.13 -3.51 -12.14
C ASP A 207 -25.11 -2.48 -11.68
N SER A 208 -24.80 -1.45 -12.51
CA SER A 208 -23.75 -0.47 -12.22
C SER A 208 -23.96 0.86 -12.93
N TYR A 209 -23.23 1.88 -12.48
CA TYR A 209 -23.13 3.18 -13.12
C TYR A 209 -21.72 3.37 -13.69
N ARG A 210 -21.64 3.84 -14.92
CA ARG A 210 -20.38 4.29 -15.52
C ARG A 210 -20.34 5.82 -15.46
N ILE A 211 -19.38 6.35 -14.72
CA ILE A 211 -19.21 7.78 -14.47
C ILE A 211 -18.03 8.27 -15.27
N GLY A 212 -18.28 9.20 -16.19
CA GLY A 212 -17.23 9.90 -16.91
C GLY A 212 -16.68 11.05 -16.09
N LEU A 213 -15.36 11.22 -16.09
CA LEU A 213 -14.66 12.25 -15.36
C LEU A 213 -14.02 13.27 -16.32
N GLU A 214 -13.85 14.51 -15.88
CA GLU A 214 -13.30 15.60 -16.69
C GLU A 214 -11.90 15.29 -17.27
N ASN A 215 -11.11 14.46 -16.58
CA ASN A 215 -9.79 14.00 -17.04
C ASN A 215 -9.85 12.87 -18.07
N SER A 216 -10.98 12.65 -18.71
CA SER A 216 -11.23 11.58 -19.71
C SER A 216 -11.11 10.15 -19.14
N ARG A 217 -11.17 9.99 -17.85
CA ARG A 217 -11.26 8.68 -17.20
C ARG A 217 -12.72 8.31 -16.96
N GLU A 218 -12.95 7.02 -16.86
CA GLU A 218 -14.25 6.48 -16.45
C GLU A 218 -14.07 5.61 -15.21
N ILE A 219 -15.03 5.70 -14.30
CA ILE A 219 -15.15 4.79 -13.16
C ILE A 219 -16.44 3.98 -13.26
N LEU A 220 -16.38 2.73 -12.84
CA LEU A 220 -17.53 1.86 -12.73
C LEU A 220 -17.89 1.71 -11.25
N LEU A 221 -19.11 2.03 -10.90
CA LEU A 221 -19.63 1.98 -9.54
C LEU A 221 -20.79 1.01 -9.45
N ASP A 222 -20.84 0.22 -8.40
CA ASP A 222 -22.02 -0.55 -8.06
C ASP A 222 -23.16 0.39 -7.66
N ARG A 223 -24.42 -0.07 -7.79
CA ARG A 223 -25.59 0.79 -7.54
C ARG A 223 -25.69 1.30 -6.10
N ASP A 224 -25.19 0.55 -5.16
CA ASP A 224 -25.14 0.85 -3.74
C ASP A 224 -23.83 1.49 -3.26
N ALA A 225 -22.91 1.80 -4.20
CA ALA A 225 -21.68 2.48 -3.86
C ALA A 225 -21.96 3.88 -3.27
N ARG A 226 -21.21 4.24 -2.24
CA ARG A 226 -21.24 5.56 -1.60
C ARG A 226 -19.98 6.32 -1.92
N LEU A 227 -20.15 7.59 -2.19
CA LEU A 227 -19.03 8.49 -2.50
C LEU A 227 -19.20 9.79 -1.71
N VAL A 228 -18.09 10.41 -1.41
CA VAL A 228 -18.06 11.78 -0.91
C VAL A 228 -17.84 12.70 -2.09
N VAL A 229 -18.75 13.60 -2.32
CA VAL A 229 -18.68 14.61 -3.38
C VAL A 229 -18.73 16.00 -2.77
N ARG A 230 -18.20 16.98 -3.51
CA ARG A 230 -18.33 18.38 -3.17
C ARG A 230 -19.38 19.05 -4.05
N ARG A 231 -20.37 19.67 -3.40
CA ARG A 231 -21.39 20.51 -4.02
C ARG A 231 -21.28 21.93 -3.46
N GLY A 232 -20.66 22.83 -4.24
CA GLY A 232 -20.30 24.16 -3.73
C GLY A 232 -19.21 24.05 -2.65
N ASP A 233 -19.46 24.58 -1.46
CA ASP A 233 -18.51 24.56 -0.34
C ASP A 233 -18.69 23.39 0.61
N GLU A 234 -19.68 22.53 0.38
CA GLU A 234 -20.01 21.42 1.27
C GLU A 234 -19.54 20.07 0.70
N GLN A 235 -18.97 19.24 1.57
CA GLN A 235 -18.73 17.83 1.29
C GLN A 235 -19.89 17.01 1.81
N ILE A 236 -20.51 16.22 0.93
CA ILE A 236 -21.64 15.37 1.25
C ILE A 236 -21.41 13.93 0.79
N GLU A 237 -21.89 12.97 1.57
CA GLU A 237 -21.93 11.57 1.16
C GLU A 237 -23.20 11.33 0.34
N VAL A 238 -23.03 10.74 -0.84
CA VAL A 238 -24.14 10.42 -1.76
C VAL A 238 -24.03 8.98 -2.24
N TYR A 239 -25.15 8.40 -2.61
CA TYR A 239 -25.15 7.13 -3.34
C TYR A 239 -24.80 7.36 -4.82
N ALA A 240 -24.36 6.30 -5.49
CA ALA A 240 -23.97 6.36 -6.91
C ALA A 240 -25.12 6.81 -7.82
N ASP A 241 -26.38 6.56 -7.45
CA ASP A 241 -27.58 7.02 -8.16
C ASP A 241 -27.91 8.50 -7.94
N GLU A 242 -27.36 9.12 -6.89
CA GLU A 242 -27.53 10.54 -6.58
C GLU A 242 -26.45 11.45 -7.19
N LEU A 243 -25.45 10.87 -7.85
CA LEU A 243 -24.37 11.61 -8.52
C LEU A 243 -24.91 12.48 -9.67
N ARG A 244 -24.41 13.69 -9.80
CA ARG A 244 -24.79 14.69 -10.81
C ARG A 244 -23.59 15.15 -11.59
N GLU A 245 -23.84 15.55 -12.83
CA GLU A 245 -22.85 16.31 -13.60
C GLU A 245 -22.50 17.62 -12.87
N GLY A 246 -21.20 17.86 -12.69
CA GLY A 246 -20.70 19.01 -11.95
C GLY A 246 -20.40 18.74 -10.48
N ASP A 247 -20.66 17.54 -9.96
CA ASP A 247 -20.12 17.11 -8.65
C ASP A 247 -18.61 16.98 -8.75
N ASP A 248 -17.87 17.51 -7.77
CA ASP A 248 -16.42 17.48 -7.65
C ASP A 248 -15.94 16.46 -6.62
#